data_f75f117e593d783d0c2c2a37d756a9f8
#
_entry.id   f75f117e593d783d0c2c2a37d756a9f8
#
_cell.length_a   1.000
_cell.length_b   1.000
_cell.length_c   1.000
_cell.angle_alpha   90.00
_cell.angle_beta   90.00
_cell.angle_gamma   90.00
#
_symmetry.space_group_name_H-M   'P 1'
#
loop_
_entity.id
_entity.type
_entity.pdbx_description
1 polymer ?
#
loop_
_entity_poly.entity_id
_entity_poly.type
_entity_poly.pdbx_seq_one_letter_code
_entity_poly.pdbx_strand_id
1 'polypeptide(L)'
;MLPQIPLLNVGSDLPFQTLEREFNRINAILDEGSGRIPTPAMKIADAVSRRWLERSDYPYLCEIERISARIARPGAYFLNLSYEWGCTSWAGPSLDGRSSRLVRVLDWPDRGLGRHVIAARIHCDMGAWLTLTWPGYTGVLQALAPGRFAAALNQAPMEQPVGVYLLDWLVNRSRVWKQTHLTPAHLLRQVFEGARDFAEAKATLSETPIALPVIYILAGIEPDEACVIERLPDRAHLVNGTVCAANAWQAPGWFGRSRGKDNQGRLALMRTAEHSVDRVFEWLRPPILNRRTRLVFIADASKGSVVAQGYEAERPATSVLHARV
;
A
#
# COMPACT_ATOMS: atom_id res chain seq x y z
N MET A 1 11.06 -22.68 12.95
CA MET A 1 11.49 -21.27 12.88
C MET A 1 10.71 -20.61 11.76
N LEU A 2 10.18 -19.39 11.95
CA LEU A 2 9.47 -18.66 10.89
C LEU A 2 10.45 -18.19 9.82
N PRO A 3 10.04 -18.15 8.52
CA PRO A 3 10.88 -17.64 7.45
C PRO A 3 11.16 -16.15 7.63
N GLN A 4 12.32 -15.69 7.19
CA GLN A 4 12.69 -14.28 7.19
C GLN A 4 12.02 -13.54 6.01
N ILE A 5 11.77 -12.25 6.19
CA ILE A 5 11.46 -11.33 5.08
C ILE A 5 12.77 -11.01 4.37
N PRO A 6 12.96 -11.37 3.08
CA PRO A 6 14.18 -11.02 2.36
C PRO A 6 14.32 -9.50 2.23
N LEU A 7 15.52 -8.99 2.46
CA LEU A 7 15.87 -7.59 2.18
C LEU A 7 16.74 -7.54 0.92
N LEU A 8 16.21 -6.96 -0.15
CA LEU A 8 16.83 -6.91 -1.47
C LEU A 8 17.31 -5.49 -1.81
N ASN A 9 18.54 -5.35 -2.26
CA ASN A 9 19.02 -4.10 -2.85
C ASN A 9 18.81 -4.19 -4.38
N VAL A 10 17.86 -3.43 -4.93
CA VAL A 10 17.36 -3.62 -6.30
C VAL A 10 17.65 -2.45 -7.25
N GLY A 11 18.38 -1.43 -6.80
CA GLY A 11 18.66 -0.26 -7.64
C GLY A 11 17.37 0.46 -8.08
N SER A 12 17.36 0.98 -9.31
CA SER A 12 16.20 1.71 -9.87
C SER A 12 15.16 0.79 -10.54
N ASP A 13 15.51 -0.44 -10.92
CA ASP A 13 14.60 -1.40 -11.58
C ASP A 13 13.89 -2.29 -10.56
N LEU A 14 13.20 -1.63 -9.60
CA LEU A 14 12.51 -2.26 -8.46
C LEU A 14 11.70 -3.50 -8.83
N PRO A 15 10.69 -3.44 -9.74
CA PRO A 15 9.76 -4.56 -9.85
C PRO A 15 10.40 -5.76 -10.56
N PHE A 16 11.22 -5.53 -11.56
CA PHE A 16 11.84 -6.61 -12.32
C PHE A 16 12.96 -7.29 -11.52
N GLN A 17 13.78 -6.54 -10.81
CA GLN A 17 14.84 -7.11 -9.95
C GLN A 17 14.26 -7.94 -8.80
N THR A 18 13.16 -7.50 -8.19
CA THR A 18 12.47 -8.29 -7.16
C THR A 18 11.88 -9.58 -7.74
N LEU A 19 11.31 -9.50 -8.96
CA LEU A 19 10.78 -10.66 -9.66
C LEU A 19 11.87 -11.71 -9.96
N GLU A 20 13.01 -11.28 -10.51
CA GLU A 20 14.10 -12.20 -10.87
C GLU A 20 14.69 -12.89 -9.63
N ARG A 21 14.92 -12.14 -8.55
CA ARG A 21 15.55 -12.68 -7.35
C ARG A 21 14.62 -13.56 -6.51
N GLU A 22 13.31 -13.32 -6.58
CA GLU A 22 12.29 -14.00 -5.77
C GLU A 22 11.23 -14.69 -6.65
N PHE A 23 11.68 -15.23 -7.81
CA PHE A 23 10.78 -15.84 -8.80
C PHE A 23 9.94 -17.01 -8.24
N ASN A 24 10.51 -17.81 -7.36
CA ASN A 24 9.77 -18.89 -6.70
C ASN A 24 8.66 -18.35 -5.79
N ARG A 25 8.86 -17.18 -5.20
CA ARG A 25 7.91 -16.54 -4.30
C ARG A 25 6.70 -16.01 -5.04
N ILE A 26 6.88 -15.40 -6.22
CA ILE A 26 5.73 -14.99 -7.05
C ILE A 26 4.94 -16.20 -7.56
N ASN A 27 5.59 -17.28 -7.95
CA ASN A 27 4.87 -18.49 -8.34
C ASN A 27 4.03 -19.04 -7.20
N ALA A 28 4.57 -19.10 -5.98
CA ALA A 28 3.81 -19.51 -4.80
C ALA A 28 2.60 -18.60 -4.52
N ILE A 29 2.76 -17.26 -4.65
CA ILE A 29 1.64 -16.32 -4.52
C ILE A 29 0.56 -16.60 -5.57
N LEU A 30 0.96 -16.79 -6.82
CA LEU A 30 0.03 -17.08 -7.92
C LEU A 30 -0.68 -18.42 -7.75
N ASP A 31 -0.01 -19.42 -7.21
CA ASP A 31 -0.59 -20.75 -6.95
C ASP A 31 -1.56 -20.71 -5.75
N GLU A 32 -1.20 -20.03 -4.66
CA GLU A 32 -2.06 -19.85 -3.48
C GLU A 32 -3.26 -18.92 -3.77
N GLY A 33 -3.09 -17.91 -4.63
CA GLY A 33 -4.12 -16.91 -5.00
C GLY A 33 -5.02 -17.32 -6.17
N SER A 34 -4.59 -18.22 -7.05
CA SER A 34 -5.28 -18.58 -8.30
C SER A 34 -6.66 -19.24 -8.11
N GLY A 35 -6.96 -19.73 -6.90
CA GLY A 35 -8.25 -20.35 -6.60
C GLY A 35 -9.46 -19.43 -6.61
N ARG A 36 -9.27 -18.08 -6.67
CA ARG A 36 -10.37 -17.10 -6.56
C ARG A 36 -10.92 -16.62 -7.89
N ILE A 37 -10.05 -16.50 -8.91
CA ILE A 37 -10.42 -15.99 -10.23
C ILE A 37 -10.09 -17.06 -11.25
N PRO A 38 -11.10 -17.62 -11.95
CA PRO A 38 -10.85 -18.59 -13.02
C PRO A 38 -9.91 -18.02 -14.09
N THR A 39 -9.00 -18.85 -14.61
CA THR A 39 -8.01 -18.44 -15.61
C THR A 39 -8.61 -17.68 -16.82
N PRO A 40 -9.76 -18.07 -17.40
CA PRO A 40 -10.36 -17.30 -18.49
C PRO A 40 -10.77 -15.88 -18.07
N ALA A 41 -11.33 -15.72 -16.86
CA ALA A 41 -11.71 -14.40 -16.33
C ALA A 41 -10.46 -13.54 -16.06
N MET A 42 -9.38 -14.14 -15.57
CA MET A 42 -8.10 -13.45 -15.37
C MET A 42 -7.49 -12.96 -16.70
N LYS A 43 -7.55 -13.76 -17.76
CA LYS A 43 -7.11 -13.35 -19.11
C LYS A 43 -7.90 -12.14 -19.63
N ILE A 44 -9.22 -12.12 -19.42
CA ILE A 44 -10.06 -10.99 -19.81
C ILE A 44 -9.69 -9.75 -18.98
N ALA A 45 -9.54 -9.91 -17.66
CA ALA A 45 -9.15 -8.82 -16.77
C ALA A 45 -7.77 -8.23 -17.13
N ASP A 46 -6.80 -9.07 -17.46
CA ASP A 46 -5.48 -8.64 -17.96
C ASP A 46 -5.59 -7.87 -19.29
N ALA A 47 -6.35 -8.40 -20.27
CA ALA A 47 -6.51 -7.72 -21.56
C ALA A 47 -7.17 -6.34 -21.41
N VAL A 48 -8.20 -6.24 -20.57
CA VAL A 48 -8.86 -4.96 -20.27
C VAL A 48 -7.89 -4.00 -19.55
N SER A 49 -7.14 -4.49 -18.56
CA SER A 49 -6.16 -3.68 -17.83
C SER A 49 -5.03 -3.18 -18.75
N ARG A 50 -4.48 -4.07 -19.59
CA ARG A 50 -3.48 -3.70 -20.58
C ARG A 50 -3.97 -2.60 -21.54
N ARG A 51 -5.18 -2.77 -22.10
CA ARG A 51 -5.76 -1.75 -23.00
C ARG A 51 -5.99 -0.41 -22.32
N TRP A 52 -6.30 -0.40 -21.02
CA TRP A 52 -6.39 0.85 -20.26
C TRP A 52 -5.03 1.52 -20.13
N LEU A 53 -3.97 0.76 -19.79
CA LEU A 53 -2.60 1.27 -19.69
C LEU A 53 -2.09 1.84 -21.02
N GLU A 54 -2.30 1.11 -22.13
CA GLU A 54 -1.93 1.55 -23.50
C GLU A 54 -2.62 2.87 -23.87
N ARG A 55 -3.94 2.95 -23.63
CA ARG A 55 -4.72 4.16 -23.93
C ARG A 55 -4.31 5.37 -23.09
N SER A 56 -3.84 5.13 -21.88
CA SER A 56 -3.46 6.17 -20.93
C SER A 56 -2.01 6.64 -21.10
N ASP A 57 -1.27 6.10 -22.06
CA ASP A 57 0.18 6.30 -22.21
C ASP A 57 0.91 6.13 -20.85
N TYR A 58 0.64 5.00 -20.19
CA TYR A 58 0.92 4.81 -18.79
C TYR A 58 2.42 4.62 -18.53
N PRO A 59 3.05 5.41 -17.65
CA PRO A 59 4.51 5.41 -17.48
C PRO A 59 5.11 4.05 -17.10
N TYR A 60 4.33 3.20 -16.43
CA TYR A 60 4.78 1.89 -15.95
C TYR A 60 4.35 0.72 -16.86
N LEU A 61 3.79 0.99 -18.05
CA LEU A 61 3.34 -0.05 -18.98
C LEU A 61 4.48 -0.99 -19.36
N CYS A 62 5.63 -0.46 -19.80
CA CYS A 62 6.79 -1.27 -20.20
C CYS A 62 7.31 -2.17 -19.06
N GLU A 63 7.28 -1.68 -17.81
CA GLU A 63 7.68 -2.51 -16.66
C GLU A 63 6.70 -3.68 -16.46
N ILE A 64 5.39 -3.42 -16.53
CA ILE A 64 4.34 -4.46 -16.39
C ILE A 64 4.41 -5.46 -17.54
N GLU A 65 4.71 -5.02 -18.77
CA GLU A 65 4.92 -5.90 -19.93
C GLU A 65 6.11 -6.84 -19.72
N ARG A 66 7.25 -6.33 -19.25
CA ARG A 66 8.42 -7.16 -18.92
C ARG A 66 8.10 -8.20 -17.85
N ILE A 67 7.36 -7.80 -16.80
CA ILE A 67 6.90 -8.70 -15.74
C ILE A 67 5.96 -9.77 -16.31
N SER A 68 4.99 -9.37 -17.12
CA SER A 68 4.03 -10.29 -17.76
C SER A 68 4.73 -11.33 -18.63
N ALA A 69 5.68 -10.88 -19.44
CA ALA A 69 6.49 -11.77 -20.29
C ALA A 69 7.32 -12.75 -19.46
N ARG A 70 7.89 -12.31 -18.35
CA ARG A 70 8.73 -13.15 -17.48
C ARG A 70 7.94 -14.17 -16.68
N ILE A 71 6.77 -13.78 -16.17
CA ILE A 71 5.88 -14.68 -15.41
C ILE A 71 5.25 -15.71 -16.36
N ALA A 72 4.95 -15.33 -17.61
CA ALA A 72 4.29 -16.14 -18.62
C ALA A 72 2.94 -16.75 -18.17
N ARG A 73 2.25 -16.08 -17.23
CA ARG A 73 0.93 -16.47 -16.70
C ARG A 73 0.01 -15.24 -16.67
N PRO A 74 -1.32 -15.42 -16.84
CA PRO A 74 -2.28 -14.31 -16.70
C PRO A 74 -2.28 -13.72 -15.29
N GLY A 75 -2.50 -12.42 -15.19
CA GLY A 75 -2.68 -11.70 -13.93
C GLY A 75 -1.73 -10.52 -13.73
N ALA A 76 -0.63 -10.42 -14.48
CA ALA A 76 0.38 -9.38 -14.27
C ALA A 76 -0.18 -7.96 -14.40
N TYR A 77 -0.99 -7.70 -15.40
CA TYR A 77 -1.61 -6.38 -15.59
C TYR A 77 -2.70 -6.11 -14.55
N PHE A 78 -3.62 -7.06 -14.38
CA PHE A 78 -4.74 -6.91 -13.48
C PHE A 78 -4.28 -6.76 -12.02
N LEU A 79 -3.34 -7.58 -11.56
CA LEU A 79 -2.86 -7.56 -10.17
C LEU A 79 -2.09 -6.27 -9.84
N ASN A 80 -1.34 -5.72 -10.81
CA ASN A 80 -0.68 -4.42 -10.65
C ASN A 80 -1.65 -3.23 -10.61
N LEU A 81 -2.89 -3.40 -11.07
CA LEU A 81 -3.96 -2.39 -11.04
C LEU A 81 -5.10 -2.73 -10.09
N SER A 82 -5.00 -3.83 -9.34
CA SER A 82 -6.05 -4.29 -8.43
C SER A 82 -6.01 -3.52 -7.10
N TYR A 83 -7.19 -3.18 -6.59
CA TYR A 83 -7.38 -2.42 -5.35
C TYR A 83 -8.53 -3.03 -4.54
N GLU A 84 -8.26 -4.12 -3.80
CA GLU A 84 -9.29 -4.84 -3.02
C GLU A 84 -8.74 -5.25 -1.64
N TRP A 85 -8.23 -4.28 -0.86
CA TRP A 85 -7.68 -4.54 0.47
C TRP A 85 -8.28 -3.65 1.56
N GLY A 86 -8.09 -4.04 2.82
CA GLY A 86 -8.37 -3.25 4.00
C GLY A 86 -7.09 -2.75 4.65
N CYS A 87 -7.17 -1.67 5.40
CA CYS A 87 -6.02 -1.16 6.14
C CYS A 87 -6.45 -0.45 7.41
N THR A 88 -5.51 -0.36 8.35
CA THR A 88 -5.60 0.56 9.48
C THR A 88 -4.22 1.18 9.65
N SER A 89 -4.18 2.50 9.77
CA SER A 89 -2.91 3.24 9.83
C SER A 89 -2.98 4.34 10.88
N TRP A 90 -1.81 4.68 11.40
CA TRP A 90 -1.60 5.79 12.34
C TRP A 90 -0.32 6.52 11.96
N ALA A 91 -0.31 7.84 12.11
CA ALA A 91 0.89 8.66 12.04
C ALA A 91 0.87 9.72 13.15
N GLY A 92 2.03 9.96 13.73
CA GLY A 92 2.19 10.92 14.83
C GLY A 92 3.55 10.81 15.50
N PRO A 93 3.75 11.45 16.67
CA PRO A 93 5.03 11.48 17.36
C PRO A 93 5.57 10.08 17.67
N SER A 94 6.88 9.93 17.55
CA SER A 94 7.59 8.74 18.05
C SER A 94 7.49 8.65 19.58
N LEU A 95 7.81 7.49 20.17
CA LEU A 95 7.69 7.29 21.61
C LEU A 95 8.59 8.23 22.44
N ASP A 96 9.73 8.63 21.88
CA ASP A 96 10.66 9.57 22.48
C ASP A 96 10.31 11.05 22.20
N GLY A 97 9.24 11.30 21.43
CA GLY A 97 8.76 12.62 21.07
C GLY A 97 9.69 13.42 20.14
N ARG A 98 10.74 12.81 19.59
CA ARG A 98 11.78 13.50 18.80
C ARG A 98 11.56 13.47 17.30
N SER A 99 10.67 12.62 16.81
CA SER A 99 10.35 12.43 15.40
C SER A 99 8.89 12.07 15.22
N SER A 100 8.44 11.94 13.97
CA SER A 100 7.18 11.28 13.63
C SER A 100 7.44 9.86 13.16
N ARG A 101 6.44 9.01 13.31
CA ARG A 101 6.46 7.64 12.77
C ARG A 101 5.13 7.26 12.16
N LEU A 102 5.20 6.32 11.25
CA LEU A 102 4.07 5.71 10.57
C LEU A 102 3.87 4.27 11.06
N VAL A 103 2.65 3.91 11.38
CA VAL A 103 2.23 2.54 11.69
C VAL A 103 1.14 2.13 10.72
N ARG A 104 1.26 0.95 10.12
CA ARG A 104 0.26 0.42 9.19
C ARG A 104 0.04 -1.07 9.36
N VAL A 105 -1.23 -1.47 9.33
CA VAL A 105 -1.66 -2.86 9.21
C VAL A 105 -2.40 -3.02 7.89
N LEU A 106 -1.93 -3.93 7.06
CA LEU A 106 -2.51 -4.26 5.76
C LEU A 106 -3.31 -5.55 5.87
N ASP A 107 -4.59 -5.46 5.51
CA ASP A 107 -5.49 -6.61 5.36
C ASP A 107 -5.73 -6.87 3.87
N TRP A 108 -5.45 -8.11 3.43
CA TRP A 108 -5.70 -8.51 2.04
C TRP A 108 -6.40 -9.86 2.02
N PRO A 109 -7.44 -10.04 1.18
CA PRO A 109 -8.18 -11.28 1.16
C PRO A 109 -7.37 -12.48 0.64
N ASP A 110 -6.36 -12.27 -0.21
CA ASP A 110 -5.59 -13.36 -0.79
C ASP A 110 -4.62 -13.94 0.23
N ARG A 111 -4.50 -15.28 0.19
CA ARG A 111 -3.62 -16.03 1.10
C ARG A 111 -2.19 -16.03 0.56
N GLY A 112 -1.23 -16.29 1.45
CA GLY A 112 0.19 -16.36 1.12
C GLY A 112 0.91 -15.01 1.13
N LEU A 113 0.20 -13.90 0.92
CA LEU A 113 0.83 -12.58 0.83
C LEU A 113 1.66 -12.21 2.07
N GLY A 114 1.19 -12.59 3.26
CA GLY A 114 1.96 -12.33 4.49
C GLY A 114 3.24 -13.17 4.59
N ARG A 115 3.23 -14.40 4.06
CA ARG A 115 4.39 -15.30 4.02
C ARG A 115 5.41 -14.88 2.96
N HIS A 116 4.92 -14.32 1.86
CA HIS A 116 5.72 -14.04 0.67
C HIS A 116 6.10 -12.55 0.51
N VAL A 117 5.86 -11.73 1.53
CA VAL A 117 6.32 -10.34 1.54
C VAL A 117 7.84 -10.26 1.47
N ILE A 118 8.33 -9.24 0.78
CA ILE A 118 9.74 -8.89 0.67
C ILE A 118 9.96 -7.43 1.04
N ALA A 119 11.16 -7.08 1.45
CA ALA A 119 11.63 -5.70 1.61
C ALA A 119 12.56 -5.37 0.44
N ALA A 120 12.29 -4.29 -0.27
CA ALA A 120 13.13 -3.82 -1.37
C ALA A 120 13.72 -2.45 -1.01
N ARG A 121 15.04 -2.33 -1.08
CA ARG A 121 15.78 -1.07 -0.97
C ARG A 121 16.11 -0.57 -2.37
N ILE A 122 15.68 0.62 -2.69
CA ILE A 122 15.82 1.28 -3.98
C ILE A 122 16.75 2.46 -3.81
N HIS A 123 17.58 2.72 -4.80
CA HIS A 123 18.42 3.91 -4.90
C HIS A 123 17.96 4.73 -6.11
N CYS A 124 17.71 6.01 -5.90
CA CYS A 124 17.37 6.98 -6.93
C CYS A 124 18.14 8.29 -6.67
N ASP A 125 18.01 9.26 -7.54
CA ASP A 125 18.69 10.56 -7.43
C ASP A 125 18.38 11.29 -6.12
N MET A 126 17.16 11.06 -5.56
CA MET A 126 16.73 11.62 -4.28
C MET A 126 17.21 10.83 -3.07
N GLY A 127 18.08 9.84 -3.24
CA GLY A 127 18.59 8.98 -2.19
C GLY A 127 17.92 7.61 -2.11
N ALA A 128 18.22 6.87 -1.05
CA ALA A 128 17.64 5.54 -0.85
C ALA A 128 16.23 5.61 -0.25
N TRP A 129 15.42 4.60 -0.55
CA TRP A 129 14.15 4.35 0.12
C TRP A 129 13.86 2.84 0.18
N LEU A 130 13.02 2.42 1.11
CA LEU A 130 12.68 1.02 1.34
C LEU A 130 11.17 0.84 1.32
N THR A 131 10.71 -0.17 0.60
CA THR A 131 9.30 -0.59 0.57
C THR A 131 9.13 -2.04 1.00
N LEU A 132 8.03 -2.36 1.67
CA LEU A 132 7.53 -3.73 1.82
C LEU A 132 6.56 -4.00 0.67
N THR A 133 6.85 -5.05 -0.11
CA THR A 133 6.17 -5.31 -1.38
C THR A 133 6.15 -6.81 -1.70
N TRP A 134 5.75 -7.15 -2.92
CA TRP A 134 5.79 -8.50 -3.47
C TRP A 134 6.55 -8.50 -4.81
N PRO A 135 7.18 -9.63 -5.18
CA PRO A 135 7.94 -9.70 -6.43
C PRO A 135 7.09 -9.32 -7.64
N GLY A 136 7.58 -8.39 -8.47
CA GLY A 136 6.89 -7.94 -9.67
C GLY A 136 5.73 -6.94 -9.45
N TYR A 137 5.51 -6.46 -8.22
CA TYR A 137 4.56 -5.39 -7.98
C TYR A 137 5.19 -4.03 -8.30
N THR A 138 4.58 -3.27 -9.21
CA THR A 138 5.15 -2.02 -9.74
C THR A 138 4.81 -0.78 -8.92
N GLY A 139 3.76 -0.81 -8.12
CA GLY A 139 3.34 0.30 -7.27
C GLY A 139 4.01 0.29 -5.89
N VAL A 140 3.67 1.28 -5.06
CA VAL A 140 4.07 1.36 -3.65
C VAL A 140 2.82 1.44 -2.78
N LEU A 141 2.73 0.56 -1.77
CA LEU A 141 1.63 0.57 -0.79
C LEU A 141 2.05 1.19 0.54
N GLN A 142 3.30 1.04 0.90
CA GLN A 142 3.98 1.64 2.05
C GLN A 142 5.48 1.67 1.83
N ALA A 143 6.12 2.74 2.24
CA ALA A 143 7.58 2.86 2.17
C ALA A 143 8.11 3.89 3.17
N LEU A 144 9.44 3.91 3.30
CA LEU A 144 10.21 4.88 4.08
C LEU A 144 11.37 5.40 3.25
N ALA A 145 11.55 6.71 3.22
CA ALA A 145 12.72 7.41 2.71
C ALA A 145 13.46 8.08 3.89
N PRO A 146 14.67 7.65 4.24
CA PRO A 146 15.41 8.17 5.40
C PRO A 146 15.67 9.66 5.27
N GLY A 147 15.50 10.39 6.37
CA GLY A 147 15.69 11.85 6.41
C GLY A 147 14.66 12.65 5.61
N ARG A 148 13.61 11.98 5.07
CA ARG A 148 12.57 12.63 4.27
C ARG A 148 11.16 12.39 4.84
N PHE A 149 10.61 11.21 4.64
CA PHE A 149 9.26 10.83 5.11
C PHE A 149 9.03 9.33 5.02
N ALA A 150 7.98 8.87 5.71
CA ALA A 150 7.34 7.58 5.50
C ALA A 150 5.89 7.81 5.05
N ALA A 151 5.40 6.97 4.15
CA ALA A 151 4.02 7.08 3.68
C ALA A 151 3.41 5.71 3.38
N ALA A 152 2.09 5.65 3.50
CA ALA A 152 1.30 4.49 3.11
C ALA A 152 -0.03 4.92 2.52
N LEU A 153 -0.70 3.99 1.83
CA LEU A 153 -2.04 4.22 1.32
C LEU A 153 -3.03 3.18 1.85
N ASN A 154 -4.22 3.64 2.17
CA ASN A 154 -5.38 2.83 2.52
C ASN A 154 -6.41 2.94 1.39
N GLN A 155 -7.10 1.84 1.10
CA GLN A 155 -8.15 1.87 0.10
C GLN A 155 -9.33 2.70 0.60
N ALA A 156 -9.78 3.64 -0.22
CA ALA A 156 -10.95 4.47 0.04
C ALA A 156 -12.26 3.67 -0.04
N PRO A 157 -13.35 4.15 0.57
CA PRO A 157 -14.69 3.65 0.34
C PRO A 157 -15.07 3.63 -1.15
N MET A 158 -15.85 2.64 -1.54
CA MET A 158 -16.42 2.58 -2.88
C MET A 158 -17.60 3.55 -2.98
N GLU A 159 -17.63 4.41 -3.99
CA GLU A 159 -18.77 5.28 -4.24
C GLU A 159 -20.03 4.45 -4.52
N GLN A 160 -21.19 4.97 -4.07
CA GLN A 160 -22.49 4.30 -4.16
C GLN A 160 -23.49 5.11 -5.00
N PRO A 161 -23.25 5.27 -6.31
CA PRO A 161 -24.15 6.07 -7.15
C PRO A 161 -25.55 5.46 -7.31
N VAL A 162 -25.70 4.15 -7.13
CA VAL A 162 -26.95 3.42 -7.32
C VAL A 162 -27.45 2.76 -6.02
N GLY A 163 -26.51 2.41 -5.09
CA GLY A 163 -26.81 1.73 -3.83
C GLY A 163 -26.79 0.19 -3.93
N VAL A 164 -26.71 -0.38 -5.14
CA VAL A 164 -26.59 -1.82 -5.37
C VAL A 164 -25.12 -2.17 -5.66
N TYR A 165 -24.54 -3.07 -4.85
CA TYR A 165 -23.08 -3.34 -4.87
C TYR A 165 -22.52 -3.60 -6.27
N LEU A 166 -23.13 -4.50 -7.03
CA LEU A 166 -22.63 -4.89 -8.35
C LEU A 166 -22.73 -3.74 -9.36
N LEU A 167 -23.81 -2.98 -9.32
CA LEU A 167 -24.00 -1.81 -10.19
C LEU A 167 -23.04 -0.68 -9.80
N ASP A 168 -22.89 -0.42 -8.51
CA ASP A 168 -21.93 0.55 -8.00
C ASP A 168 -20.50 0.17 -8.45
N TRP A 169 -20.13 -1.12 -8.33
CA TRP A 169 -18.84 -1.62 -8.80
C TRP A 169 -18.62 -1.39 -10.30
N LEU A 170 -19.61 -1.70 -11.14
CA LEU A 170 -19.54 -1.47 -12.59
C LEU A 170 -19.41 0.03 -12.92
N VAL A 171 -20.18 0.89 -12.26
CA VAL A 171 -20.11 2.34 -12.47
C VAL A 171 -18.74 2.88 -12.06
N ASN A 172 -18.21 2.48 -10.90
CA ASN A 172 -16.88 2.88 -10.46
C ASN A 172 -15.79 2.40 -11.45
N ARG A 173 -15.86 1.18 -11.95
CA ARG A 173 -14.95 0.66 -12.98
C ARG A 173 -15.03 1.45 -14.29
N SER A 174 -16.25 1.79 -14.72
CA SER A 174 -16.45 2.66 -15.90
C SER A 174 -15.84 4.06 -15.72
N ARG A 175 -15.93 4.63 -14.50
CA ARG A 175 -15.29 5.92 -14.19
C ARG A 175 -13.76 5.82 -14.26
N VAL A 176 -13.17 4.81 -13.62
CA VAL A 176 -11.72 4.55 -13.69
C VAL A 176 -11.29 4.33 -15.14
N TRP A 177 -12.07 3.59 -15.92
CA TRP A 177 -11.78 3.37 -17.34
C TRP A 177 -11.67 4.67 -18.14
N LYS A 178 -12.42 5.70 -17.79
CA LYS A 178 -12.38 7.02 -18.45
C LYS A 178 -11.21 7.89 -18.02
N GLN A 179 -10.53 7.57 -16.91
CA GLN A 179 -9.37 8.31 -16.43
C GLN A 179 -8.10 7.89 -17.20
N THR A 180 -7.14 8.84 -17.27
CA THR A 180 -5.80 8.61 -17.82
C THR A 180 -4.71 8.91 -16.80
N HIS A 181 -5.12 9.24 -15.57
CA HIS A 181 -4.22 9.59 -14.47
C HIS A 181 -3.59 8.34 -13.83
N LEU A 182 -2.54 8.55 -13.06
CA LEU A 182 -1.90 7.50 -12.29
C LEU A 182 -2.85 6.85 -11.28
N THR A 183 -2.64 5.57 -11.05
CA THR A 183 -3.22 4.93 -9.88
C THR A 183 -2.56 5.45 -8.60
N PRO A 184 -3.25 5.44 -7.46
CA PRO A 184 -2.67 5.91 -6.20
C PRO A 184 -1.34 5.27 -5.80
N ALA A 185 -1.16 3.97 -6.06
CA ALA A 185 0.07 3.28 -5.74
C ALA A 185 1.25 3.69 -6.63
N HIS A 186 0.99 4.02 -7.89
CA HIS A 186 2.01 4.53 -8.79
C HIS A 186 2.33 6.01 -8.53
N LEU A 187 1.34 6.83 -8.15
CA LEU A 187 1.63 8.18 -7.68
C LEU A 187 2.49 8.16 -6.41
N LEU A 188 2.16 7.27 -5.46
CA LEU A 188 2.97 7.13 -4.24
C LEU A 188 4.42 6.70 -4.58
N ARG A 189 4.61 5.82 -5.57
CA ARG A 189 5.94 5.47 -6.06
C ARG A 189 6.69 6.69 -6.60
N GLN A 190 6.07 7.51 -7.47
CA GLN A 190 6.69 8.74 -7.99
C GLN A 190 7.09 9.70 -6.87
N VAL A 191 6.27 9.80 -5.81
CA VAL A 191 6.59 10.63 -4.65
C VAL A 191 7.83 10.12 -3.92
N PHE A 192 8.03 8.81 -3.75
CA PHE A 192 9.26 8.29 -3.18
C PHE A 192 10.48 8.48 -4.07
N GLU A 193 10.29 8.44 -5.39
CA GLU A 193 11.34 8.65 -6.38
C GLU A 193 11.74 10.13 -6.54
N GLY A 194 10.83 11.11 -6.29
CA GLY A 194 11.03 12.51 -6.63
C GLY A 194 10.91 13.55 -5.50
N ALA A 195 10.09 13.31 -4.46
CA ALA A 195 9.87 14.31 -3.41
C ALA A 195 11.07 14.41 -2.45
N ARG A 196 11.48 15.63 -2.17
CA ARG A 196 12.66 15.94 -1.32
C ARG A 196 12.37 15.80 0.18
N ASP A 197 11.15 16.07 0.60
CA ASP A 197 10.75 16.15 1.99
C ASP A 197 9.25 15.84 2.19
N PHE A 198 8.81 15.87 3.44
CA PHE A 198 7.42 15.67 3.83
C PHE A 198 6.47 16.69 3.21
N ALA A 199 6.87 17.96 3.10
CA ALA A 199 6.02 19.04 2.59
C ALA A 199 5.74 18.85 1.10
N GLU A 200 6.77 18.54 0.31
CA GLU A 200 6.63 18.26 -1.13
C GLU A 200 5.84 16.97 -1.39
N ALA A 201 6.09 15.91 -0.60
CA ALA A 201 5.32 14.67 -0.68
C ALA A 201 3.83 14.91 -0.40
N LYS A 202 3.52 15.67 0.65
CA LYS A 202 2.16 16.06 1.03
C LYS A 202 1.48 16.87 -0.07
N ALA A 203 2.15 17.88 -0.63
CA ALA A 203 1.64 18.70 -1.72
C ALA A 203 1.35 17.84 -2.96
N THR A 204 2.32 17.05 -3.42
CA THR A 204 2.17 16.20 -4.60
C THR A 204 1.01 15.21 -4.45
N LEU A 205 0.88 14.54 -3.30
CA LEU A 205 -0.22 13.60 -3.06
C LEU A 205 -1.57 14.29 -2.91
N SER A 206 -1.60 15.56 -2.51
CA SER A 206 -2.83 16.33 -2.37
C SER A 206 -3.33 16.92 -3.70
N GLU A 207 -2.43 17.29 -4.61
CA GLU A 207 -2.74 18.12 -5.78
C GLU A 207 -2.76 17.32 -7.08
N THR A 208 -1.87 16.32 -7.23
CA THR A 208 -1.78 15.54 -8.47
C THR A 208 -3.06 14.74 -8.72
N PRO A 209 -3.69 14.84 -9.91
CA PRO A 209 -4.86 14.05 -10.25
C PRO A 209 -4.58 12.54 -10.22
N ILE A 210 -5.57 11.76 -9.77
CA ILE A 210 -5.48 10.30 -9.64
C ILE A 210 -6.66 9.60 -10.29
N ALA A 211 -6.44 8.36 -10.73
CA ALA A 211 -7.46 7.58 -11.44
C ALA A 211 -8.61 7.08 -10.54
N LEU A 212 -8.38 6.96 -9.24
CA LEU A 212 -9.37 6.42 -8.28
C LEU A 212 -9.15 6.97 -6.86
N PRO A 213 -10.20 6.98 -6.02
CA PRO A 213 -10.11 7.47 -4.65
C PRO A 213 -9.13 6.68 -3.79
N VAL A 214 -8.52 7.36 -2.81
CA VAL A 214 -7.54 6.79 -1.88
C VAL A 214 -7.49 7.58 -0.58
N ILE A 215 -6.96 6.96 0.47
CA ILE A 215 -6.57 7.63 1.72
C ILE A 215 -5.07 7.45 1.89
N TYR A 216 -4.28 8.50 1.76
CA TYR A 216 -2.85 8.49 2.10
C TYR A 216 -2.65 8.85 3.56
N ILE A 217 -1.60 8.32 4.17
CA ILE A 217 -1.13 8.68 5.49
C ILE A 217 0.39 8.84 5.45
N LEU A 218 0.89 9.93 6.03
CA LEU A 218 2.29 10.33 5.99
C LEU A 218 2.81 10.67 7.38
N ALA A 219 4.10 10.39 7.58
CA ALA A 219 4.89 10.87 8.71
C ALA A 219 6.23 11.41 8.19
N GLY A 220 6.62 12.60 8.60
CA GLY A 220 7.91 13.21 8.27
C GLY A 220 9.00 12.86 9.28
N ILE A 221 9.95 13.77 9.44
CA ILE A 221 11.08 13.62 10.36
C ILE A 221 10.88 14.39 11.67
N GLU A 222 10.06 15.46 11.65
CA GLU A 222 9.76 16.26 12.84
C GLU A 222 8.52 15.69 13.57
N PRO A 223 8.38 15.92 14.89
CA PRO A 223 7.32 15.32 15.71
C PRO A 223 5.88 15.70 15.28
N ASP A 224 5.70 16.86 14.67
CA ASP A 224 4.43 17.40 14.20
C ASP A 224 4.16 17.12 12.71
N GLU A 225 5.11 16.54 12.01
CA GLU A 225 4.97 16.15 10.60
C GLU A 225 4.22 14.85 10.45
N ALA A 226 2.92 14.89 10.64
CA ALA A 226 2.02 13.78 10.35
C ALA A 226 0.73 14.29 9.70
N CYS A 227 0.18 13.54 8.74
CA CYS A 227 -1.10 13.89 8.13
C CYS A 227 -1.82 12.68 7.51
N VAL A 228 -3.15 12.84 7.35
CA VAL A 228 -3.99 12.02 6.47
C VAL A 228 -4.46 12.90 5.31
N ILE A 229 -4.42 12.36 4.10
CA ILE A 229 -4.94 12.97 2.89
C ILE A 229 -6.00 12.03 2.30
N GLU A 230 -7.25 12.34 2.50
CA GLU A 230 -8.35 11.66 1.84
C GLU A 230 -8.54 12.26 0.44
N ARG A 231 -8.56 11.41 -0.59
CA ARG A 231 -8.58 11.84 -1.98
C ARG A 231 -9.74 11.26 -2.75
N LEU A 232 -10.46 12.13 -3.42
CA LEU A 232 -11.20 11.85 -4.65
C LEU A 232 -10.30 12.20 -5.86
N PRO A 233 -10.63 11.80 -7.09
CA PRO A 233 -9.78 12.07 -8.25
C PRO A 233 -9.40 13.55 -8.42
N ASP A 234 -10.29 14.46 -8.09
CA ASP A 234 -10.23 15.90 -8.35
C ASP A 234 -10.09 16.80 -7.10
N ARG A 235 -10.15 16.22 -5.90
CA ARG A 235 -10.12 16.99 -4.64
C ARG A 235 -9.53 16.21 -3.48
N ALA A 236 -9.02 16.95 -2.49
CA ALA A 236 -8.42 16.43 -1.28
C ALA A 236 -9.09 16.98 -0.02
N HIS A 237 -9.13 16.17 1.04
CA HIS A 237 -9.38 16.59 2.40
C HIS A 237 -8.16 16.22 3.24
N LEU A 238 -7.55 17.23 3.87
CA LEU A 238 -6.29 17.10 4.59
C LEU A 238 -6.51 17.32 6.08
N VAL A 239 -5.98 16.40 6.90
CA VAL A 239 -5.92 16.53 8.36
C VAL A 239 -4.47 16.39 8.79
N ASN A 240 -3.92 17.42 9.47
CA ASN A 240 -2.56 17.43 10.00
C ASN A 240 -2.53 17.05 11.49
N GLY A 241 -1.35 16.67 11.98
CA GLY A 241 -1.09 16.28 13.37
C GLY A 241 -1.24 14.77 13.57
N THR A 242 -1.38 14.33 14.83
CA THR A 242 -1.56 12.91 15.14
C THR A 242 -2.86 12.39 14.54
N VAL A 243 -2.77 11.45 13.61
CA VAL A 243 -3.87 11.00 12.78
C VAL A 243 -3.98 9.47 12.72
N CYS A 244 -5.20 9.01 12.46
CA CYS A 244 -5.50 7.61 12.15
C CYS A 244 -6.37 7.52 10.91
N ALA A 245 -6.20 6.49 10.13
CA ALA A 245 -7.05 6.18 8.99
C ALA A 245 -7.39 4.69 8.92
N ALA A 246 -8.60 4.38 8.48
CA ALA A 246 -9.02 3.04 8.11
C ALA A 246 -9.53 3.06 6.65
N ASN A 247 -10.64 2.37 6.35
CA ASN A 247 -11.20 2.34 5.00
C ASN A 247 -12.60 2.98 4.97
N ALA A 248 -12.77 4.03 5.74
CA ALA A 248 -13.97 4.87 5.81
C ALA A 248 -13.55 6.32 5.71
N TRP A 249 -14.36 7.15 5.03
CA TRP A 249 -14.13 8.58 4.98
C TRP A 249 -14.31 9.22 6.36
N GLN A 250 -13.46 10.15 6.70
CA GLN A 250 -13.58 11.05 7.85
C GLN A 250 -13.91 12.47 7.38
N ALA A 251 -13.69 12.79 6.09
CA ALA A 251 -14.05 14.07 5.48
C ALA A 251 -15.55 14.32 5.58
N PRO A 252 -15.98 15.48 6.09
CA PRO A 252 -17.38 15.84 6.18
C PRO A 252 -18.08 15.83 4.80
N GLY A 253 -19.24 15.19 4.73
CA GLY A 253 -20.02 15.14 3.49
C GLY A 253 -19.51 14.17 2.42
N TRP A 254 -18.47 13.38 2.71
CA TRP A 254 -18.00 12.33 1.81
C TRP A 254 -18.62 10.99 2.21
N PHE A 255 -19.26 10.35 1.25
CA PHE A 255 -20.00 9.11 1.46
C PHE A 255 -19.47 7.99 0.56
N GLY A 256 -19.68 6.76 0.98
CA GLY A 256 -19.32 5.58 0.22
C GLY A 256 -19.44 4.31 1.05
N ARG A 257 -19.42 3.17 0.39
CA ARG A 257 -19.38 1.86 1.04
C ARG A 257 -17.99 1.63 1.60
N SER A 258 -17.86 1.70 2.92
CA SER A 258 -16.60 1.45 3.61
C SER A 258 -16.07 0.05 3.28
N ARG A 259 -14.76 -0.05 3.18
CA ARG A 259 -14.04 -1.32 2.99
C ARG A 259 -13.56 -1.84 4.33
N GLY A 260 -13.32 -3.16 4.40
CA GLY A 260 -12.98 -3.81 5.67
C GLY A 260 -14.18 -3.90 6.63
N LYS A 261 -13.96 -4.57 7.74
CA LYS A 261 -14.94 -4.71 8.83
C LYS A 261 -14.54 -3.80 9.98
N ASP A 262 -15.55 -3.35 10.75
CA ASP A 262 -15.36 -2.60 12.00
C ASP A 262 -14.30 -1.47 11.90
N ASN A 263 -14.50 -0.54 10.97
CA ASN A 263 -13.59 0.59 10.81
C ASN A 263 -13.52 1.46 12.07
N GLN A 264 -14.63 1.61 12.80
CA GLN A 264 -14.68 2.42 14.03
C GLN A 264 -13.88 1.77 15.17
N GLY A 265 -14.07 0.48 15.42
CA GLY A 265 -13.31 -0.26 16.43
C GLY A 265 -11.80 -0.30 16.09
N ARG A 266 -11.46 -0.49 14.80
CA ARG A 266 -10.06 -0.42 14.35
C ARG A 266 -9.43 0.96 14.59
N LEU A 267 -10.14 2.04 14.28
CA LEU A 267 -9.67 3.41 14.52
C LEU A 267 -9.54 3.69 16.03
N ALA A 268 -10.51 3.29 16.84
CA ALA A 268 -10.47 3.48 18.28
C ALA A 268 -9.26 2.78 18.91
N LEU A 269 -9.04 1.50 18.56
CA LEU A 269 -7.89 0.75 19.04
C LEU A 269 -6.57 1.36 18.55
N MET A 270 -6.48 1.76 17.27
CA MET A 270 -5.26 2.35 16.71
C MET A 270 -4.89 3.69 17.37
N ARG A 271 -5.88 4.49 17.79
CA ARG A 271 -5.65 5.76 18.50
C ARG A 271 -5.10 5.58 19.91
N THR A 272 -5.48 4.50 20.59
CA THR A 272 -5.13 4.27 22.00
C THR A 272 -3.97 3.30 22.19
N ALA A 273 -3.53 2.62 21.12
CA ALA A 273 -2.46 1.64 21.21
C ALA A 273 -1.10 2.31 21.39
N GLU A 274 -0.32 1.82 22.35
CA GLU A 274 1.11 2.10 22.41
C GLU A 274 1.79 1.28 21.30
N HIS A 275 2.16 1.91 20.20
CA HIS A 275 2.83 1.24 19.09
C HIS A 275 4.33 1.02 19.42
N SER A 276 4.61 0.41 20.58
CA SER A 276 5.98 0.15 21.02
C SER A 276 6.67 -0.85 20.10
N VAL A 277 7.96 -0.58 19.80
CA VAL A 277 8.82 -1.49 19.02
C VAL A 277 9.53 -2.48 19.95
N ASP A 278 9.70 -2.15 21.23
CA ASP A 278 10.35 -3.00 22.22
C ASP A 278 9.49 -4.21 22.61
N ARG A 279 8.17 -4.03 22.48
CA ARG A 279 7.16 -5.10 22.59
C ARG A 279 6.52 -5.28 21.22
N VAL A 280 7.27 -5.87 20.30
CA VAL A 280 6.89 -5.89 18.90
C VAL A 280 5.50 -6.48 18.73
N PHE A 281 4.56 -5.63 18.31
CA PHE A 281 3.19 -5.97 17.95
C PHE A 281 2.27 -6.54 19.06
N GLU A 282 2.60 -6.39 20.36
CA GLU A 282 1.67 -6.73 21.45
C GLU A 282 0.35 -5.94 21.39
N TRP A 283 0.38 -4.73 20.83
CA TRP A 283 -0.79 -3.91 20.57
C TRP A 283 -1.68 -4.44 19.42
N LEU A 284 -1.13 -5.33 18.58
CA LEU A 284 -1.84 -5.89 17.44
C LEU A 284 -2.82 -6.97 17.89
N ARG A 285 -4.08 -6.57 18.09
CA ARG A 285 -5.18 -7.42 18.55
C ARG A 285 -6.47 -7.12 17.77
N PRO A 286 -7.49 -7.97 17.83
CA PRO A 286 -8.79 -7.67 17.25
C PRO A 286 -9.37 -6.34 17.75
N PRO A 287 -10.02 -5.54 16.87
CA PRO A 287 -10.39 -5.83 15.48
C PRO A 287 -9.31 -5.49 14.43
N ILE A 288 -8.16 -4.92 14.81
CA ILE A 288 -7.07 -4.62 13.86
C ILE A 288 -6.47 -5.93 13.34
N LEU A 289 -6.06 -6.84 14.23
CA LEU A 289 -5.65 -8.19 13.84
C LEU A 289 -6.89 -8.99 13.44
N ASN A 290 -6.91 -9.51 12.22
CA ASN A 290 -7.99 -10.32 11.70
C ASN A 290 -7.49 -11.33 10.67
N ARG A 291 -8.34 -12.26 10.21
CA ARG A 291 -7.98 -13.33 9.27
C ARG A 291 -7.40 -12.85 7.94
N ARG A 292 -7.58 -11.57 7.59
CA ARG A 292 -7.06 -10.94 6.36
C ARG A 292 -5.79 -10.16 6.60
N THR A 293 -5.35 -9.99 7.84
CA THR A 293 -4.08 -9.31 8.14
C THR A 293 -2.93 -10.04 7.44
N ARG A 294 -2.14 -9.29 6.67
CA ARG A 294 -1.00 -9.78 5.88
C ARG A 294 0.32 -9.16 6.27
N LEU A 295 0.31 -7.89 6.66
CA LEU A 295 1.54 -7.17 6.95
C LEU A 295 1.30 -6.14 8.04
N VAL A 296 2.23 -6.08 8.99
CA VAL A 296 2.40 -4.95 9.90
C VAL A 296 3.69 -4.24 9.53
N PHE A 297 3.63 -2.91 9.51
CA PHE A 297 4.72 -2.04 9.11
C PHE A 297 4.79 -0.84 10.05
N ILE A 298 5.96 -0.60 10.65
CA ILE A 298 6.27 0.58 11.44
C ILE A 298 7.50 1.23 10.84
N ALA A 299 7.46 2.53 10.60
CA ALA A 299 8.53 3.29 9.98
C ALA A 299 8.77 4.61 10.70
N ASP A 300 10.05 4.93 10.94
CA ASP A 300 10.53 6.21 11.47
C ASP A 300 11.57 6.76 10.49
N ALA A 301 11.18 7.80 9.75
CA ALA A 301 12.02 8.36 8.68
C ALA A 301 13.24 9.11 9.23
N SER A 302 13.13 9.74 10.41
CA SER A 302 14.24 10.41 11.08
C SER A 302 15.33 9.41 11.46
N LYS A 303 14.95 8.21 11.91
CA LYS A 303 15.88 7.14 12.29
C LYS A 303 16.27 6.23 11.11
N GLY A 304 15.64 6.39 9.96
CA GLY A 304 15.80 5.49 8.81
C GLY A 304 15.41 4.05 9.13
N SER A 305 14.51 3.82 10.10
CA SER A 305 14.21 2.48 10.63
C SER A 305 12.85 1.96 10.20
N VAL A 306 12.82 0.68 9.86
CA VAL A 306 11.61 -0.08 9.53
C VAL A 306 11.55 -1.34 10.39
N VAL A 307 10.38 -1.59 10.97
CA VAL A 307 10.05 -2.86 11.62
C VAL A 307 8.82 -3.44 10.93
N ALA A 308 8.87 -4.69 10.51
CA ALA A 308 7.78 -5.32 9.79
C ALA A 308 7.64 -6.82 10.08
N GLN A 309 6.42 -7.34 9.96
CA GLN A 309 6.15 -8.77 10.07
C GLN A 309 4.97 -9.17 9.19
N GLY A 310 5.11 -10.29 8.51
CA GLY A 310 4.04 -10.91 7.73
C GLY A 310 3.11 -11.76 8.60
N TYR A 311 1.82 -11.77 8.24
CA TYR A 311 0.77 -12.50 8.97
C TYR A 311 -0.08 -13.36 8.04
N GLU A 312 -0.51 -14.52 8.53
CA GLU A 312 -1.51 -15.37 7.90
C GLU A 312 -2.46 -15.92 8.96
N ALA A 313 -3.77 -15.83 8.72
CA ALA A 313 -4.81 -16.35 9.62
C ALA A 313 -4.61 -15.94 11.09
N GLU A 314 -4.35 -14.64 11.32
CA GLU A 314 -4.16 -14.02 12.65
C GLU A 314 -2.88 -14.46 13.38
N ARG A 315 -1.95 -15.10 12.67
CA ARG A 315 -0.68 -15.57 13.26
C ARG A 315 0.51 -15.02 12.48
N PRO A 316 1.65 -14.79 13.14
CA PRO A 316 2.89 -14.49 12.44
C PRO A 316 3.21 -15.55 11.38
N ALA A 317 3.51 -15.10 10.17
CA ALA A 317 3.91 -15.94 9.03
C ALA A 317 5.38 -15.78 8.68
N THR A 318 6.01 -14.71 9.17
CA THR A 318 7.46 -14.47 9.07
C THR A 318 8.05 -14.10 10.43
N SER A 319 9.37 -14.21 10.56
CA SER A 319 10.07 -13.51 11.63
C SER A 319 9.95 -12.00 11.47
N VAL A 320 10.19 -11.27 12.55
CA VAL A 320 10.21 -9.80 12.51
C VAL A 320 11.43 -9.34 11.72
N LEU A 321 11.22 -8.44 10.76
CA LEU A 321 12.26 -7.71 10.07
C LEU A 321 12.58 -6.43 10.86
N HIS A 322 13.85 -6.22 11.19
CA HIS A 322 14.39 -4.93 11.60
C HIS A 322 15.35 -4.47 10.51
N ALA A 323 15.04 -3.39 9.82
CA ALA A 323 15.86 -2.85 8.76
C ALA A 323 16.21 -1.38 9.02
N ARG A 324 17.41 -0.98 8.60
CA ARG A 324 17.80 0.42 8.45
C ARG A 324 18.16 0.68 6.99
N VAL A 325 17.73 1.85 6.49
CA VAL A 325 17.92 2.28 5.10
C VAL A 325 19.11 3.20 5.01
#